data_76ea3c2225fb3443d8231f86a60607f6
#
_entry.id   76ea3c2225fb3443d8231f86a60607f6
#
_cell.length_a   1.000
_cell.length_b   1.000
_cell.length_c   1.000
_cell.angle_alpha   90.00
_cell.angle_beta   90.00
_cell.angle_gamma   90.00
#
_symmetry.space_group_name_H-M   'P 1'
#
loop_
_entity.id
_entity.type
_entity.pdbx_description
1 polymer ?
#
loop_
_entity_poly.entity_id
_entity_poly.type
_entity_poly.pdbx_seq_one_letter_code
_entity_poly.pdbx_strand_id
1 'polypeptide(L)'
;MAVNKVPDLKRCRSLGLEPSYLGYDKKSNRELKRANKKVSEYGLQLREKQKAKFIYGVLEKPFHNYYEKADQMKGMTGTNLMTMLESRLDNVVFRMGFARTRKEARQIVDHKFILVNGKQVNIPSYLVKAGDVIEIKEKNKGIQRMKDIVEVTGGRLVPEWLDVDAEKLQGTVKELPSREQIDVPVDEMLIVELYSK
;
A
#
# COMPACT_ATOMS: atom_id res chain seq x y z
N MET A 1 17.95 3.09 -0.53
CA MET A 1 16.82 2.67 -1.41
C MET A 1 16.15 3.91 -2.00
N ALA A 2 15.79 3.93 -3.27
CA ALA A 2 15.11 5.08 -3.87
C ALA A 2 13.69 5.22 -3.32
N VAL A 3 13.33 6.40 -2.83
CA VAL A 3 12.05 6.70 -2.19
C VAL A 3 11.30 7.76 -3.00
N ASN A 4 10.00 7.63 -3.10
CA ASN A 4 9.14 8.65 -3.71
C ASN A 4 9.03 9.87 -2.79
N LYS A 5 9.61 11.00 -3.19
CA LYS A 5 9.63 12.28 -2.44
C LYS A 5 8.62 13.31 -2.95
N VAL A 6 7.68 12.90 -3.80
CA VAL A 6 6.67 13.81 -4.37
C VAL A 6 5.74 14.32 -3.27
N PRO A 7 5.36 15.62 -3.26
CA PRO A 7 4.38 16.16 -2.32
C PRO A 7 3.02 15.48 -2.44
N ASP A 8 2.55 14.85 -1.35
CA ASP A 8 1.40 13.95 -1.36
C ASP A 8 0.10 14.65 -1.78
N LEU A 9 -0.28 15.74 -1.11
CA LEU A 9 -1.53 16.45 -1.42
C LEU A 9 -1.58 17.03 -2.85
N LYS A 10 -0.43 17.47 -3.39
CA LYS A 10 -0.32 17.93 -4.78
C LYS A 10 -0.55 16.77 -5.74
N ARG A 11 0.03 15.62 -5.45
CA ARG A 11 -0.08 14.43 -6.30
C ARG A 11 -1.48 13.82 -6.23
N CYS A 12 -2.07 13.71 -5.03
CA CYS A 12 -3.47 13.28 -4.86
C CYS A 12 -4.40 14.08 -5.75
N ARG A 13 -4.34 15.42 -5.69
CA ARG A 13 -5.14 16.29 -6.56
C ARG A 13 -4.93 16.03 -8.05
N SER A 14 -3.67 15.87 -8.48
CA SER A 14 -3.37 15.65 -9.91
C SER A 14 -3.88 14.31 -10.44
N LEU A 15 -4.03 13.31 -9.56
CA LEU A 15 -4.50 11.97 -9.89
C LEU A 15 -6.00 11.76 -9.58
N GLY A 16 -6.65 12.72 -8.93
CA GLY A 16 -8.04 12.58 -8.49
C GLY A 16 -8.20 11.57 -7.35
N LEU A 17 -7.18 11.45 -6.47
CA LEU A 17 -7.20 10.56 -5.32
C LEU A 17 -7.51 11.33 -4.05
N GLU A 18 -8.28 10.75 -3.16
CA GLU A 18 -8.42 11.26 -1.80
C GLU A 18 -7.18 10.95 -0.97
N PRO A 19 -6.71 11.91 -0.13
CA PRO A 19 -5.55 11.69 0.73
C PRO A 19 -5.72 10.56 1.75
N SER A 20 -6.96 10.23 2.12
CA SER A 20 -7.32 9.14 3.03
C SER A 20 -6.75 7.77 2.61
N TYR A 21 -6.71 7.49 1.30
CA TYR A 21 -6.07 6.26 0.78
C TYR A 21 -4.58 6.13 1.11
N LEU A 22 -3.93 7.24 1.42
CA LEU A 22 -2.52 7.26 1.85
C LEU A 22 -2.38 7.32 3.37
N GLY A 23 -3.49 7.44 4.10
CA GLY A 23 -3.51 7.60 5.55
C GLY A 23 -3.37 9.05 6.03
N TYR A 24 -3.75 10.04 5.18
CA TYR A 24 -3.75 11.45 5.57
C TYR A 24 -5.18 11.98 5.72
N ASP A 25 -5.49 12.56 6.87
CA ASP A 25 -6.80 13.21 7.13
C ASP A 25 -6.86 14.62 6.58
N LYS A 26 -5.72 15.20 6.22
CA LYS A 26 -5.60 16.56 5.73
C LYS A 26 -6.09 16.68 4.29
N LYS A 27 -7.11 17.50 4.07
CA LYS A 27 -7.60 17.89 2.73
C LYS A 27 -6.84 19.09 2.19
N SER A 28 -6.76 19.20 0.86
CA SER A 28 -6.18 20.36 0.21
C SER A 28 -7.23 21.44 0.01
N ASN A 29 -6.93 22.68 0.43
CA ASN A 29 -7.81 23.85 0.21
C ASN A 29 -7.76 24.39 -1.24
N ARG A 30 -6.90 23.81 -2.10
CA ARG A 30 -6.78 24.24 -3.48
C ARG A 30 -7.62 23.35 -4.37
N GLU A 31 -8.49 23.96 -5.16
CA GLU A 31 -9.26 23.25 -6.18
C GLU A 31 -8.38 22.73 -7.31
N LEU A 32 -8.83 21.66 -7.95
CA LEU A 32 -8.24 21.20 -9.22
C LEU A 32 -8.51 22.27 -10.27
N LYS A 33 -7.48 22.77 -10.91
CA LYS A 33 -7.67 23.54 -12.14
C LYS A 33 -8.37 22.62 -13.14
N ARG A 34 -9.60 22.97 -13.53
CA ARG A 34 -10.35 22.24 -14.56
C ARG A 34 -9.51 22.25 -15.82
N ALA A 35 -8.94 21.12 -16.17
CA ALA A 35 -8.31 20.94 -17.46
C ALA A 35 -9.45 20.74 -18.47
N ASN A 36 -9.78 21.75 -19.26
CA ASN A 36 -10.74 21.65 -20.37
C ASN A 36 -10.23 20.75 -21.51
N LYS A 37 -9.13 20.04 -21.32
CA LYS A 37 -8.51 19.21 -22.33
C LYS A 37 -9.06 17.79 -22.25
N LYS A 38 -9.63 17.30 -23.35
CA LYS A 38 -10.03 15.89 -23.48
C LYS A 38 -8.82 14.98 -23.19
N VAL A 39 -8.97 14.08 -22.24
CA VAL A 39 -7.92 13.14 -21.90
C VAL A 39 -7.92 12.02 -22.95
N SER A 40 -6.78 11.73 -23.56
CA SER A 40 -6.64 10.60 -24.49
C SER A 40 -6.73 9.28 -23.74
N GLU A 41 -7.04 8.20 -24.42
CA GLU A 41 -7.06 6.83 -23.89
C GLU A 41 -5.73 6.47 -23.21
N TYR A 42 -4.61 6.71 -23.90
CA TYR A 42 -3.28 6.57 -23.30
C TYR A 42 -3.12 7.36 -22.00
N GLY A 43 -3.67 8.59 -21.96
CA GLY A 43 -3.64 9.42 -20.75
C GLY A 43 -4.43 8.83 -19.59
N LEU A 44 -5.55 8.15 -19.86
CA LEU A 44 -6.33 7.42 -18.86
C LEU A 44 -5.55 6.23 -18.32
N GLN A 45 -5.04 5.38 -19.19
CA GLN A 45 -4.21 4.21 -18.84
C GLN A 45 -2.99 4.61 -18.00
N LEU A 46 -2.28 5.65 -18.42
CA LEU A 46 -1.14 6.19 -17.70
C LEU A 46 -1.54 6.71 -16.31
N ARG A 47 -2.69 7.36 -16.19
CA ARG A 47 -3.19 7.88 -14.92
C ARG A 47 -3.47 6.76 -13.93
N GLU A 48 -4.12 5.68 -14.34
CA GLU A 48 -4.40 4.53 -13.48
C GLU A 48 -3.10 3.87 -13.00
N LYS A 49 -2.14 3.66 -13.87
CA LYS A 49 -0.80 3.20 -13.47
C LYS A 49 -0.16 4.13 -12.42
N GLN A 50 -0.22 5.44 -12.64
CA GLN A 50 0.35 6.40 -11.71
C GLN A 50 -0.39 6.44 -10.36
N LYS A 51 -1.72 6.20 -10.33
CA LYS A 51 -2.50 6.05 -9.09
C LYS A 51 -1.97 4.87 -8.28
N ALA A 52 -1.93 3.67 -8.88
CA ALA A 52 -1.44 2.46 -8.23
C ALA A 52 -0.02 2.66 -7.66
N LYS A 53 0.91 3.11 -8.50
CA LYS A 53 2.29 3.39 -8.08
C LYS A 53 2.37 4.35 -6.90
N PHE A 54 1.55 5.39 -6.92
CA PHE A 54 1.58 6.42 -5.89
C PHE A 54 0.99 5.94 -4.57
N ILE A 55 -0.12 5.21 -4.61
CA ILE A 55 -0.77 4.65 -3.41
C ILE A 55 0.18 3.70 -2.67
N TYR A 56 0.81 2.77 -3.40
CA TYR A 56 1.73 1.79 -2.80
C TYR A 56 3.17 2.31 -2.64
N GLY A 57 3.46 3.54 -3.09
CA GLY A 57 4.80 4.14 -2.99
C GLY A 57 5.87 3.40 -3.81
N VAL A 58 5.48 2.73 -4.88
CA VAL A 58 6.37 1.93 -5.75
C VAL A 58 6.88 2.77 -6.91
N LEU A 59 8.18 2.66 -7.23
CA LEU A 59 8.78 3.30 -8.40
C LEU A 59 8.52 2.51 -9.69
N GLU A 60 8.79 3.11 -10.87
CA GLU A 60 8.45 2.53 -12.17
C GLU A 60 9.06 1.13 -12.37
N LYS A 61 10.38 1.00 -12.24
CA LYS A 61 11.07 -0.28 -12.47
C LYS A 61 10.56 -1.41 -11.57
N PRO A 62 10.48 -1.25 -10.22
CA PRO A 62 9.86 -2.27 -9.37
C PRO A 62 8.40 -2.57 -9.72
N PHE A 63 7.62 -1.56 -10.13
CA PHE A 63 6.22 -1.77 -10.51
C PHE A 63 6.10 -2.62 -11.78
N HIS A 64 6.94 -2.35 -12.78
CA HIS A 64 7.02 -3.17 -13.99
C HIS A 64 7.41 -4.62 -13.67
N ASN A 65 8.38 -4.83 -12.77
CA ASN A 65 8.74 -6.19 -12.34
C ASN A 65 7.57 -6.92 -11.63
N TYR A 66 6.69 -6.18 -10.91
CA TYR A 66 5.46 -6.78 -10.35
C TYR A 66 4.48 -7.16 -11.46
N TYR A 67 4.33 -6.33 -12.48
CA TYR A 67 3.49 -6.61 -13.64
C TYR A 67 3.97 -7.88 -14.37
N GLU A 68 5.26 -7.97 -14.71
CA GLU A 68 5.84 -9.16 -15.38
C GLU A 68 5.61 -10.45 -14.57
N LYS A 69 5.77 -10.40 -13.25
CA LYS A 69 5.49 -11.54 -12.37
C LYS A 69 4.00 -11.89 -12.35
N ALA A 70 3.13 -10.88 -12.29
CA ALA A 70 1.69 -11.08 -12.28
C ALA A 70 1.19 -11.69 -13.60
N ASP A 71 1.82 -11.34 -14.71
CA ASP A 71 1.51 -11.88 -16.04
C ASP A 71 1.91 -13.35 -16.19
N GLN A 72 2.99 -13.76 -15.53
CA GLN A 72 3.43 -15.16 -15.50
C GLN A 72 2.59 -16.04 -14.58
N MET A 73 1.78 -15.46 -13.68
CA MET A 73 0.93 -16.21 -12.76
C MET A 73 -0.37 -16.66 -13.44
N LYS A 74 -0.92 -17.78 -12.99
CA LYS A 74 -2.26 -18.23 -13.43
C LYS A 74 -3.33 -17.25 -12.97
N GLY A 75 -4.31 -16.97 -13.82
CA GLY A 75 -5.45 -16.09 -13.54
C GLY A 75 -5.34 -14.74 -14.26
N MET A 76 -6.10 -13.75 -13.79
CA MET A 76 -6.13 -12.41 -14.39
C MET A 76 -4.92 -11.59 -13.93
N THR A 77 -4.11 -11.12 -14.87
CA THR A 77 -2.89 -10.34 -14.62
C THR A 77 -3.14 -9.13 -13.73
N GLY A 78 -4.23 -8.40 -13.95
CA GLY A 78 -4.60 -7.24 -13.15
C GLY A 78 -4.88 -7.58 -11.68
N THR A 79 -5.66 -8.62 -11.44
CA THR A 79 -5.95 -9.12 -10.08
C THR A 79 -4.68 -9.60 -9.38
N ASN A 80 -3.85 -10.39 -10.07
CA ASN A 80 -2.57 -10.85 -9.53
C ASN A 80 -1.66 -9.68 -9.14
N LEU A 81 -1.59 -8.66 -10.00
CA LEU A 81 -0.82 -7.44 -9.72
C LEU A 81 -1.30 -6.75 -8.44
N MET A 82 -2.62 -6.56 -8.29
CA MET A 82 -3.18 -5.90 -7.11
C MET A 82 -2.96 -6.72 -5.84
N THR A 83 -3.16 -8.04 -5.90
CA THR A 83 -2.86 -8.95 -4.79
C THR A 83 -1.39 -8.89 -4.37
N MET A 84 -0.46 -8.89 -5.34
CA MET A 84 0.97 -8.75 -5.04
C MET A 84 1.32 -7.41 -4.39
N LEU A 85 0.69 -6.31 -4.83
CA LEU A 85 0.92 -4.98 -4.25
C LEU A 85 0.34 -4.87 -2.83
N GLU A 86 -0.81 -5.49 -2.57
CA GLU A 86 -1.40 -5.55 -1.23
C GLU A 86 -0.59 -6.46 -0.28
N SER A 87 -0.03 -7.56 -0.78
CA SER A 87 0.76 -8.52 0.00
C SER A 87 2.16 -8.01 0.39
N ARG A 88 2.54 -6.80 0.04
CA ARG A 88 3.82 -6.22 0.46
C ARG A 88 3.83 -5.95 1.97
N LEU A 89 4.94 -6.25 2.63
CA LEU A 89 5.07 -6.07 4.08
C LEU A 89 4.83 -4.62 4.53
N ASP A 90 5.33 -3.63 3.76
CA ASP A 90 5.09 -2.21 4.08
C ASP A 90 3.58 -1.86 4.02
N ASN A 91 2.85 -2.43 3.07
CA ASN A 91 1.41 -2.23 2.96
C ASN A 91 0.64 -3.00 4.05
N VAL A 92 1.02 -4.24 4.34
CA VAL A 92 0.37 -5.05 5.39
C VAL A 92 0.52 -4.39 6.77
N VAL A 93 1.70 -3.89 7.10
CA VAL A 93 1.95 -3.12 8.34
C VAL A 93 1.05 -1.88 8.42
N PHE A 94 0.80 -1.20 7.29
CA PHE A 94 -0.15 -0.08 7.22
C PHE A 94 -1.60 -0.55 7.42
N ARG A 95 -2.01 -1.65 6.75
CA ARG A 95 -3.37 -2.22 6.85
C ARG A 95 -3.69 -2.73 8.26
N MET A 96 -2.70 -3.29 8.96
CA MET A 96 -2.81 -3.71 10.35
C MET A 96 -2.89 -2.54 11.36
N GLY A 97 -2.74 -1.30 10.90
CA GLY A 97 -2.77 -0.13 11.78
C GLY A 97 -1.48 0.13 12.55
N PHE A 98 -0.38 -0.57 12.26
CA PHE A 98 0.92 -0.34 12.91
C PHE A 98 1.68 0.88 12.38
N ALA A 99 1.06 1.60 11.45
CA ALA A 99 1.55 2.87 10.93
C ALA A 99 0.38 3.76 10.49
N ARG A 100 0.53 5.08 10.60
CA ARG A 100 -0.47 6.06 10.15
C ARG A 100 -0.56 6.15 8.64
N THR A 101 0.60 6.03 7.97
CA THR A 101 0.72 6.13 6.51
C THR A 101 1.60 5.01 5.96
N ARG A 102 1.45 4.67 4.66
CA ARG A 102 2.31 3.68 4.00
C ARG A 102 3.79 4.09 3.99
N LYS A 103 4.10 5.38 3.96
CA LYS A 103 5.49 5.88 4.09
C LYS A 103 6.07 5.61 5.47
N GLU A 104 5.27 5.80 6.51
CA GLU A 104 5.66 5.48 7.89
C GLU A 104 5.82 3.98 8.09
N ALA A 105 4.89 3.16 7.55
CA ALA A 105 5.01 1.70 7.55
C ALA A 105 6.33 1.23 6.93
N ARG A 106 6.66 1.78 5.77
CA ARG A 106 7.93 1.48 5.11
C ARG A 106 9.13 1.84 5.99
N GLN A 107 9.11 2.99 6.65
CA GLN A 107 10.18 3.39 7.58
C GLN A 107 10.29 2.44 8.78
N ILE A 108 9.16 1.99 9.34
CA ILE A 108 9.11 1.04 10.45
C ILE A 108 9.75 -0.28 10.05
N VAL A 109 9.46 -0.79 8.85
CA VAL A 109 10.08 -2.01 8.31
C VAL A 109 11.59 -1.80 8.08
N ASP A 110 11.98 -0.73 7.37
CA ASP A 110 13.40 -0.41 7.09
C ASP A 110 14.24 -0.30 8.38
N HIS A 111 13.64 0.24 9.46
CA HIS A 111 14.27 0.39 10.77
C HIS A 111 14.25 -0.89 11.62
N LYS A 112 13.86 -2.02 11.05
CA LYS A 112 13.93 -3.35 11.70
C LYS A 112 13.03 -3.49 12.93
N PHE A 113 11.87 -2.82 12.95
CA PHE A 113 10.88 -2.94 14.02
C PHE A 113 10.02 -4.19 13.91
N ILE A 114 9.94 -4.79 12.71
CA ILE A 114 9.01 -5.87 12.37
C ILE A 114 9.69 -7.23 12.44
N LEU A 115 8.98 -8.20 13.00
CA LEU A 115 9.26 -9.62 12.90
C LEU A 115 8.17 -10.27 12.04
N VAL A 116 8.56 -11.22 11.20
CA VAL A 116 7.67 -12.11 10.47
C VAL A 116 8.02 -13.54 10.90
N ASN A 117 7.04 -14.25 11.48
CA ASN A 117 7.24 -15.58 12.07
C ASN A 117 8.44 -15.62 13.04
N GLY A 118 8.56 -14.62 13.92
CA GLY A 118 9.63 -14.46 14.88
C GLY A 118 10.99 -14.03 14.30
N LYS A 119 11.12 -13.92 12.97
CA LYS A 119 12.36 -13.50 12.30
C LYS A 119 12.30 -12.03 11.90
N GLN A 120 13.39 -11.30 12.14
CA GLN A 120 13.48 -9.89 11.77
C GLN A 120 13.54 -9.71 10.26
N VAL A 121 12.62 -8.92 9.71
CA VAL A 121 12.59 -8.54 8.29
C VAL A 121 12.70 -7.03 8.16
N ASN A 122 13.61 -6.56 7.29
CA ASN A 122 13.85 -5.14 7.00
C ASN A 122 13.67 -4.82 5.51
N ILE A 123 12.92 -5.66 4.79
CA ILE A 123 12.67 -5.50 3.35
C ILE A 123 11.20 -5.12 3.17
N PRO A 124 10.86 -3.83 2.85
CA PRO A 124 9.49 -3.39 2.67
C PRO A 124 8.73 -4.11 1.55
N SER A 125 9.46 -4.59 0.54
CA SER A 125 8.90 -5.34 -0.59
C SER A 125 8.80 -6.85 -0.35
N TYR A 126 9.04 -7.32 0.88
CA TYR A 126 8.80 -8.71 1.26
C TYR A 126 7.32 -9.04 1.01
N LEU A 127 7.06 -10.14 0.31
CA LEU A 127 5.69 -10.60 0.06
C LEU A 127 5.28 -11.58 1.15
N VAL A 128 4.26 -11.21 1.90
CA VAL A 128 3.69 -12.07 2.94
C VAL A 128 2.86 -13.19 2.33
N LYS A 129 2.72 -14.27 3.07
CA LYS A 129 1.93 -15.43 2.69
C LYS A 129 0.78 -15.64 3.68
N ALA A 130 -0.22 -16.39 3.27
CA ALA A 130 -1.24 -16.85 4.20
C ALA A 130 -0.61 -17.66 5.34
N GLY A 131 -1.03 -17.40 6.56
CA GLY A 131 -0.48 -17.98 7.79
C GLY A 131 0.72 -17.22 8.38
N ASP A 132 1.26 -16.20 7.71
CA ASP A 132 2.36 -15.41 8.29
C ASP A 132 1.87 -14.56 9.47
N VAL A 133 2.63 -14.61 10.55
CA VAL A 133 2.45 -13.80 11.75
C VAL A 133 3.40 -12.62 11.71
N ILE A 134 2.84 -11.42 11.77
CA ILE A 134 3.59 -10.16 11.71
C ILE A 134 3.45 -9.47 13.06
N GLU A 135 4.56 -9.14 13.69
CA GLU A 135 4.57 -8.54 15.01
C GLU A 135 5.61 -7.42 15.13
N ILE A 136 5.37 -6.49 16.04
CA ILE A 136 6.35 -5.48 16.42
C ILE A 136 7.27 -6.08 17.49
N LYS A 137 8.58 -5.88 17.31
CA LYS A 137 9.57 -6.31 18.30
C LYS A 137 9.24 -5.81 19.70
N GLU A 138 9.36 -6.67 20.70
CA GLU A 138 9.03 -6.38 22.10
C GLU A 138 9.70 -5.10 22.61
N LYS A 139 10.99 -4.93 22.35
CA LYS A 139 11.73 -3.72 22.75
C LYS A 139 11.22 -2.42 22.14
N ASN A 140 10.44 -2.49 21.04
CA ASN A 140 9.93 -1.33 20.33
C ASN A 140 8.47 -1.03 20.66
N LYS A 141 7.73 -1.96 21.28
CA LYS A 141 6.31 -1.78 21.66
C LYS A 141 6.14 -0.64 22.67
N GLY A 142 7.09 -0.49 23.60
CA GLY A 142 7.04 0.54 24.64
C GLY A 142 7.39 1.96 24.19
N ILE A 143 7.86 2.16 22.95
CA ILE A 143 8.26 3.47 22.43
C ILE A 143 7.02 4.37 22.31
N GLN A 144 7.12 5.63 22.76
CA GLN A 144 6.01 6.60 22.73
C GLN A 144 5.41 6.72 21.34
N ARG A 145 6.24 6.77 20.30
CA ARG A 145 5.78 6.82 18.89
C ARG A 145 4.84 5.66 18.54
N MET A 146 5.06 4.44 19.04
CA MET A 146 4.17 3.31 18.75
C MET A 146 2.83 3.45 19.46
N LYS A 147 2.83 3.95 20.69
CA LYS A 147 1.59 4.25 21.43
C LYS A 147 0.75 5.31 20.71
N ASP A 148 1.39 6.40 20.27
CA ASP A 148 0.73 7.46 19.50
C ASP A 148 0.18 6.97 18.15
N ILE A 149 0.84 6.02 17.51
CA ILE A 149 0.35 5.40 16.26
C ILE A 149 -0.89 4.59 16.54
N VAL A 150 -0.88 3.72 17.55
CA VAL A 150 -2.01 2.87 17.92
C VAL A 150 -3.23 3.69 18.32
N GLU A 151 -3.04 4.76 19.08
CA GLU A 151 -4.11 5.70 19.46
C GLU A 151 -4.78 6.31 18.21
N VAL A 152 -4.00 6.78 17.25
CA VAL A 152 -4.50 7.40 16.02
C VAL A 152 -5.14 6.37 15.07
N THR A 153 -4.63 5.14 15.04
CA THR A 153 -5.08 4.10 14.08
C THR A 153 -6.14 3.16 14.67
N GLY A 154 -6.42 3.22 15.95
CA GLY A 154 -7.35 2.30 16.64
C GLY A 154 -8.78 2.25 16.11
N GLY A 155 -9.23 3.31 15.41
CA GLY A 155 -10.53 3.35 14.73
C GLY A 155 -10.51 2.92 13.27
N ARG A 156 -9.37 2.47 12.75
CA ARG A 156 -9.25 2.07 11.33
C ARG A 156 -9.83 0.67 11.12
N LEU A 157 -10.64 0.52 10.09
CA LEU A 157 -11.14 -0.78 9.69
C LEU A 157 -9.98 -1.65 9.18
N VAL A 158 -9.83 -2.81 9.79
CA VAL A 158 -8.89 -3.84 9.36
C VAL A 158 -9.58 -4.69 8.28
N PRO A 159 -8.92 -4.94 7.13
CA PRO A 159 -9.49 -5.82 6.09
C PRO A 159 -9.71 -7.25 6.61
N GLU A 160 -10.73 -7.95 6.09
CA GLU A 160 -11.14 -9.28 6.53
C GLU A 160 -10.06 -10.36 6.39
N TRP A 161 -9.17 -10.21 5.41
CA TRP A 161 -8.05 -11.13 5.15
C TRP A 161 -6.90 -11.02 6.17
N LEU A 162 -6.99 -10.04 7.11
CA LEU A 162 -6.06 -9.86 8.23
C LEU A 162 -6.80 -10.09 9.56
N ASP A 163 -6.07 -10.60 10.53
CA ASP A 163 -6.48 -10.67 11.93
C ASP A 163 -5.48 -9.91 12.78
N VAL A 164 -5.92 -8.96 13.59
CA VAL A 164 -5.03 -8.05 14.31
C VAL A 164 -5.39 -7.98 15.78
N ASP A 165 -4.42 -8.27 16.61
CA ASP A 165 -4.44 -8.00 18.05
C ASP A 165 -3.70 -6.68 18.31
N ALA A 166 -4.47 -5.60 18.48
CA ALA A 166 -3.92 -4.26 18.68
C ALA A 166 -3.17 -4.12 20.01
N GLU A 167 -3.57 -4.88 21.05
CA GLU A 167 -2.93 -4.83 22.37
C GLU A 167 -1.53 -5.45 22.32
N LYS A 168 -1.41 -6.59 21.63
CA LYS A 168 -0.14 -7.28 21.46
C LYS A 168 0.72 -6.72 20.34
N LEU A 169 0.17 -5.81 19.52
CA LEU A 169 0.81 -5.31 18.29
C LEU A 169 1.28 -6.45 17.38
N GLN A 170 0.39 -7.40 17.16
CA GLN A 170 0.58 -8.60 16.39
C GLN A 170 -0.60 -8.79 15.44
N GLY A 171 -0.35 -9.30 14.26
CA GLY A 171 -1.40 -9.66 13.32
C GLY A 171 -1.02 -10.87 12.50
N THR A 172 -2.04 -11.58 12.04
CA THR A 172 -1.91 -12.79 11.21
C THR A 172 -2.55 -12.56 9.86
N VAL A 173 -1.91 -13.01 8.81
CA VAL A 173 -2.47 -13.04 7.46
C VAL A 173 -3.30 -14.30 7.32
N LYS A 174 -4.64 -14.20 7.31
CA LYS A 174 -5.54 -15.35 7.15
C LYS A 174 -5.43 -15.96 5.76
N GLU A 175 -5.56 -15.10 4.75
CA GLU A 175 -5.52 -15.45 3.34
C GLU A 175 -4.90 -14.33 2.52
N LEU A 176 -4.62 -14.55 1.25
CA LEU A 176 -4.22 -13.47 0.36
C LEU A 176 -5.46 -12.68 -0.07
N PRO A 177 -5.37 -11.33 -0.19
CA PRO A 177 -6.51 -10.49 -0.48
C PRO A 177 -7.09 -10.80 -1.87
N SER A 178 -8.42 -10.99 -1.94
CA SER A 178 -9.16 -11.00 -3.20
C SER A 178 -9.32 -9.58 -3.74
N ARG A 179 -9.69 -9.44 -5.03
CA ARG A 179 -9.89 -8.10 -5.62
C ARG A 179 -11.00 -7.32 -4.92
N GLU A 180 -12.04 -8.00 -4.47
CA GLU A 180 -13.20 -7.39 -3.80
C GLU A 180 -12.83 -6.80 -2.42
N GLN A 181 -11.87 -7.41 -1.74
CA GLN A 181 -11.36 -6.95 -0.44
C GLN A 181 -10.36 -5.78 -0.57
N ILE A 182 -9.97 -5.42 -1.80
CA ILE A 182 -9.04 -4.32 -2.08
C ILE A 182 -9.82 -3.04 -2.40
N ASP A 183 -9.89 -2.12 -1.44
CA ASP A 183 -10.64 -0.86 -1.49
C ASP A 183 -9.93 0.28 -2.25
N VAL A 184 -8.95 -0.03 -3.08
CA VAL A 184 -8.15 0.96 -3.81
C VAL A 184 -8.86 1.37 -5.11
N PRO A 185 -9.06 2.69 -5.37
CA PRO A 185 -9.79 3.18 -6.55
C PRO A 185 -8.89 3.19 -7.81
N VAL A 186 -8.51 2.01 -8.26
CA VAL A 186 -7.63 1.80 -9.42
C VAL A 186 -8.31 0.79 -10.36
N ASP A 187 -8.34 1.14 -11.64
CA ASP A 187 -8.72 0.22 -12.71
C ASP A 187 -7.48 -0.52 -13.22
N GLU A 188 -7.32 -1.76 -12.79
CA GLU A 188 -6.19 -2.60 -13.15
C GLU A 188 -6.19 -3.02 -14.62
N MET A 189 -7.37 -3.07 -15.28
CA MET A 189 -7.45 -3.43 -16.70
C MET A 189 -6.76 -2.40 -17.57
N LEU A 190 -6.94 -1.12 -17.27
CA LEU A 190 -6.24 -0.03 -17.97
C LEU A 190 -4.72 -0.08 -17.79
N ILE A 191 -4.25 -0.62 -16.65
CA ILE A 191 -2.82 -0.83 -16.41
C ILE A 191 -2.28 -1.97 -17.29
N VAL A 192 -3.03 -3.08 -17.37
CA VAL A 192 -2.67 -4.22 -18.23
C VAL A 192 -2.64 -3.79 -19.69
N GLU A 193 -3.65 -3.08 -20.16
CA GLU A 193 -3.69 -2.55 -21.54
C GLU A 193 -2.51 -1.62 -21.87
N LEU A 194 -2.06 -0.83 -20.89
CA LEU A 194 -0.91 0.06 -21.08
C LEU A 194 0.39 -0.72 -21.29
N TYR A 195 0.58 -1.82 -20.57
CA TYR A 195 1.81 -2.62 -20.65
C TYR A 195 1.80 -3.67 -21.76
N SER A 196 0.64 -4.05 -22.28
CA SER A 196 0.48 -4.99 -23.38
C SER A 196 0.70 -4.34 -24.78
N LYS A 197 0.85 -3.02 -24.81
CA LYS A 197 1.24 -2.26 -26.03
C LYS A 197 2.76 -2.24 -26.14
#